data_e1b2a0591b33484ee5ea76aada8802eb
#
_entry.id   e1b2a0591b33484ee5ea76aada8802eb
#
_cell.length_a   1.000
_cell.length_b   1.000
_cell.length_c   1.000
_cell.angle_alpha   90.00
_cell.angle_beta   90.00
_cell.angle_gamma   90.00
#
_symmetry.space_group_name_H-M   'P 1'
#
loop_
_entity.id
_entity.type
_entity.pdbx_description
1 polymer ?
#
loop_
_entity_poly.entity_id
_entity_poly.type
_entity_poly.pdbx_seq_one_letter_code
_entity_poly.pdbx_strand_id
1 'polypeptide(L)'
;AAAGTFHLTMGYTIDHLTAMMLVVVTTVAFLVMIYTDGYMAHDKGYVRFYAYLSLFSSSMLGLVISPNLVQIYIFWELVGMCSYLLVGFWYDRKAAADAAQKAFVVNRVGDFGLLLGILGLYWATGSFDFQTIGDRLQDLVANDQLTVFVASVLAILVFLGPVAKSAQF
;
A
#
# COMPACT_ATOMS: atom_id res chain seq x y z
N ALA A 1 -3.58 8.06 32.10
CA ALA A 1 -3.20 7.81 30.71
C ALA A 1 -2.46 9.05 30.21
N ALA A 2 -1.12 8.98 30.13
CA ALA A 2 -0.34 10.04 29.51
C ALA A 2 -0.65 9.98 28.00
N ALA A 3 -1.16 11.09 27.46
CA ALA A 3 -1.27 11.25 26.02
C ALA A 3 0.14 11.15 25.44
N GLY A 4 0.48 10.01 24.89
CA GLY A 4 1.75 9.78 24.23
C GLY A 4 1.88 10.79 23.09
N THR A 5 3.03 11.44 23.01
CA THR A 5 3.34 12.35 21.90
C THR A 5 3.31 11.53 20.63
N PHE A 6 2.42 11.91 19.68
CA PHE A 6 2.35 11.31 18.37
C PHE A 6 3.61 11.69 17.59
N HIS A 7 4.48 10.72 17.36
CA HIS A 7 5.69 10.90 16.55
C HIS A 7 5.49 10.22 15.19
N LEU A 8 5.38 11.03 14.16
CA LEU A 8 5.41 10.54 12.78
C LEU A 8 6.85 10.68 12.25
N THR A 9 7.52 9.56 12.06
CA THR A 9 8.84 9.53 11.45
C THR A 9 8.72 9.15 9.98
N MET A 10 9.30 9.97 9.10
CA MET A 10 9.46 9.61 7.70
C MET A 10 10.92 9.16 7.48
N GLY A 11 11.09 8.00 6.88
CA GLY A 11 12.41 7.41 6.69
C GLY A 11 12.41 6.33 5.62
N TYR A 12 13.46 5.55 5.62
CA TYR A 12 13.57 4.35 4.78
C TYR A 12 14.25 3.22 5.55
N THR A 13 13.84 1.99 5.25
CA THR A 13 14.47 0.77 5.75
C THR A 13 14.88 -0.07 4.55
N ILE A 14 16.12 -0.55 4.55
CA ILE A 14 16.64 -1.44 3.52
C ILE A 14 17.14 -2.71 4.19
N ASP A 15 16.40 -3.78 4.02
CA ASP A 15 16.77 -5.14 4.39
C ASP A 15 16.91 -6.02 3.14
N HIS A 16 17.17 -7.31 3.33
CA HIS A 16 17.33 -8.25 2.22
C HIS A 16 16.05 -8.38 1.38
N LEU A 17 14.87 -8.35 2.02
CA LEU A 17 13.58 -8.42 1.34
C LEU A 17 13.32 -7.14 0.55
N THR A 18 13.55 -5.98 1.15
CA THR A 18 13.45 -4.68 0.49
C THR A 18 14.36 -4.60 -0.72
N ALA A 19 15.63 -5.00 -0.59
CA ALA A 19 16.58 -5.00 -1.70
C ALA A 19 16.11 -5.89 -2.87
N MET A 20 15.63 -7.09 -2.60
CA MET A 20 15.06 -7.97 -3.61
C MET A 20 13.84 -7.34 -4.30
N MET A 21 12.92 -6.78 -3.53
CA MET A 21 11.72 -6.14 -4.07
C MET A 21 12.05 -4.87 -4.88
N LEU A 22 13.06 -4.10 -4.50
CA LEU A 22 13.53 -2.96 -5.29
C LEU A 22 14.02 -3.40 -6.67
N VAL A 23 14.79 -4.48 -6.75
CA VAL A 23 15.27 -5.03 -8.04
C VAL A 23 14.08 -5.47 -8.91
N VAL A 24 13.11 -6.17 -8.33
CA VAL A 24 11.91 -6.61 -9.07
C VAL A 24 11.11 -5.41 -9.59
N VAL A 25 10.79 -4.45 -8.71
CA VAL A 25 9.96 -3.29 -9.06
C VAL A 25 10.66 -2.41 -10.10
N THR A 26 11.95 -2.11 -9.93
CA THR A 26 12.68 -1.28 -10.90
C THR A 26 12.84 -1.96 -12.26
N THR A 27 13.14 -3.26 -12.28
CA THR A 27 13.27 -4.02 -13.53
C THR A 27 11.95 -4.05 -14.29
N VAL A 28 10.85 -4.39 -13.63
CA VAL A 28 9.53 -4.44 -14.27
C VAL A 28 9.12 -3.04 -14.74
N ALA A 29 9.27 -2.01 -13.91
CA ALA A 29 8.95 -0.63 -14.28
C ALA A 29 9.74 -0.17 -15.51
N PHE A 30 11.03 -0.46 -15.55
CA PHE A 30 11.89 -0.12 -16.69
C PHE A 30 11.43 -0.82 -17.98
N LEU A 31 11.20 -2.12 -17.92
CA LEU A 31 10.73 -2.88 -19.10
C LEU A 31 9.35 -2.40 -19.58
N VAL A 32 8.44 -2.11 -18.67
CA VAL A 32 7.11 -1.58 -19.00
C VAL A 32 7.23 -0.18 -19.61
N MET A 33 8.12 0.68 -19.14
CA MET A 33 8.35 1.99 -19.74
C MET A 33 8.86 1.88 -21.19
N ILE A 34 9.82 0.97 -21.47
CA ILE A 34 10.29 0.71 -22.83
C ILE A 34 9.15 0.19 -23.72
N TYR A 35 8.37 -0.77 -23.20
CA TYR A 35 7.23 -1.32 -23.95
C TYR A 35 6.18 -0.25 -24.26
N THR A 36 5.92 0.64 -23.33
CA THR A 36 4.94 1.72 -23.44
C THR A 36 5.29 2.70 -24.55
N ASP A 37 6.56 2.90 -24.84
CA ASP A 37 7.02 3.79 -25.93
C ASP A 37 6.42 3.35 -27.27
N GLY A 38 6.50 2.07 -27.61
CA GLY A 38 5.86 1.55 -28.81
C GLY A 38 4.34 1.42 -28.70
N TYR A 39 3.83 1.01 -27.52
CA TYR A 39 2.41 0.76 -27.30
C TYR A 39 1.55 2.02 -27.37
N MET A 40 2.04 3.13 -26.82
CA MET A 40 1.32 4.40 -26.72
C MET A 40 1.77 5.45 -27.76
N ALA A 41 2.68 5.10 -28.67
CA ALA A 41 3.30 6.03 -29.64
C ALA A 41 2.32 6.87 -30.46
N HIS A 42 1.15 6.32 -30.77
CA HIS A 42 0.13 6.98 -31.60
C HIS A 42 -1.06 7.52 -30.78
N ASP A 43 -1.05 7.41 -29.45
CA ASP A 43 -2.14 7.90 -28.59
C ASP A 43 -1.91 9.34 -28.21
N LYS A 44 -2.99 10.15 -28.28
CA LYS A 44 -2.95 11.57 -27.86
C LYS A 44 -2.63 11.77 -26.36
N GLY A 45 -2.86 10.73 -25.55
CA GLY A 45 -2.61 10.71 -24.13
C GLY A 45 -1.23 10.22 -23.72
N TYR A 46 -0.29 10.01 -24.66
CA TYR A 46 1.06 9.46 -24.41
C TYR A 46 1.76 10.08 -23.19
N VAL A 47 1.89 11.40 -23.14
CA VAL A 47 2.56 12.09 -22.02
C VAL A 47 1.84 11.87 -20.68
N ARG A 48 0.50 11.89 -20.70
CA ARG A 48 -0.33 11.64 -19.51
C ARG A 48 -0.15 10.20 -19.00
N PHE A 49 -0.07 9.22 -19.91
CA PHE A 49 0.15 7.83 -19.54
C PHE A 49 1.51 7.63 -18.86
N TYR A 50 2.57 8.21 -19.42
CA TYR A 50 3.91 8.17 -18.81
C TYR A 50 3.97 8.84 -17.44
N ALA A 51 3.26 9.97 -17.29
CA ALA A 51 3.17 10.64 -15.98
C ALA A 51 2.52 9.73 -14.92
N TYR A 52 1.41 9.05 -15.28
CA TYR A 52 0.75 8.11 -14.37
C TYR A 52 1.62 6.89 -14.05
N LEU A 53 2.30 6.35 -15.07
CA LEU A 53 3.21 5.21 -14.90
C LEU A 53 4.42 5.56 -14.02
N SER A 54 4.99 6.74 -14.20
CA SER A 54 6.08 7.24 -13.38
C SER A 54 5.65 7.47 -11.93
N LEU A 55 4.46 8.05 -11.72
CA LEU A 55 3.89 8.24 -10.39
C LEU A 55 3.61 6.89 -9.70
N PHE A 56 3.07 5.91 -10.46
CA PHE A 56 2.86 4.55 -9.95
C PHE A 56 4.18 3.91 -9.51
N SER A 57 5.20 3.95 -10.36
CA SER A 57 6.52 3.38 -10.07
C SER A 57 7.17 4.04 -8.84
N SER A 58 7.12 5.36 -8.75
CA SER A 58 7.63 6.10 -7.59
C SER A 58 6.89 5.76 -6.29
N SER A 59 5.56 5.62 -6.37
CA SER A 59 4.72 5.24 -5.24
C SER A 59 5.03 3.82 -4.76
N MET A 60 5.25 2.90 -5.70
CA MET A 60 5.61 1.53 -5.41
C MET A 60 6.99 1.43 -4.74
N LEU A 61 7.97 2.21 -5.22
CA LEU A 61 9.29 2.29 -4.58
C LEU A 61 9.18 2.87 -3.16
N GLY A 62 8.41 3.93 -2.98
CA GLY A 62 8.14 4.51 -1.66
C GLY A 62 7.48 3.52 -0.69
N LEU A 63 6.56 2.69 -1.18
CA LEU A 63 5.93 1.63 -0.41
C LEU A 63 6.97 0.61 0.08
N VAL A 64 7.82 0.13 -0.82
CA VAL A 64 8.81 -0.92 -0.56
C VAL A 64 9.84 -0.50 0.49
N ILE A 65 10.27 0.78 0.48
CA ILE A 65 11.28 1.29 1.43
C ILE A 65 10.67 1.83 2.73
N SER A 66 9.35 1.78 2.92
CA SER A 66 8.68 2.36 4.08
C SER A 66 9.05 1.67 5.39
N PRO A 67 9.51 2.39 6.43
CA PRO A 67 9.93 1.82 7.71
C PRO A 67 8.79 1.60 8.70
N ASN A 68 7.60 2.16 8.45
CA ASN A 68 6.48 2.12 9.38
C ASN A 68 5.13 2.02 8.67
N LEU A 69 4.11 1.60 9.41
CA LEU A 69 2.76 1.35 8.90
C LEU A 69 2.07 2.60 8.33
N VAL A 70 2.32 3.78 8.88
CA VAL A 70 1.70 5.02 8.37
C VAL A 70 2.26 5.40 7.01
N GLN A 71 3.58 5.31 6.84
CA GLN A 71 4.22 5.58 5.56
C GLN A 71 3.81 4.54 4.51
N ILE A 72 3.71 3.26 4.89
CA ILE A 72 3.11 2.22 4.02
C ILE A 72 1.70 2.64 3.60
N TYR A 73 0.85 3.04 4.53
CA TYR A 73 -0.53 3.41 4.21
C TYR A 73 -0.60 4.58 3.21
N ILE A 74 0.23 5.61 3.37
CA ILE A 74 0.29 6.74 2.44
C ILE A 74 0.64 6.28 1.02
N PHE A 75 1.70 5.50 0.86
CA PHE A 75 2.10 5.01 -0.47
C PHE A 75 1.14 3.94 -1.01
N TRP A 76 0.51 3.15 -0.14
CA TRP A 76 -0.52 2.18 -0.48
C TRP A 76 -1.73 2.83 -1.15
N GLU A 77 -2.20 3.93 -0.58
CA GLU A 77 -3.27 4.75 -1.12
C GLU A 77 -2.88 5.38 -2.47
N LEU A 78 -1.64 5.86 -2.56
CA LEU A 78 -1.12 6.48 -3.78
C LEU A 78 -1.01 5.46 -4.94
N VAL A 79 -0.55 4.25 -4.67
CA VAL A 79 -0.56 3.13 -5.64
C VAL A 79 -1.99 2.80 -6.08
N GLY A 80 -2.95 2.78 -5.14
CA GLY A 80 -4.37 2.56 -5.44
C GLY A 80 -4.94 3.63 -6.36
N MET A 81 -4.62 4.90 -6.10
CA MET A 81 -5.03 6.02 -6.96
C MET A 81 -4.40 5.93 -8.37
N CYS A 82 -3.12 5.61 -8.45
CA CYS A 82 -2.45 5.43 -9.75
C CYS A 82 -3.06 4.27 -10.55
N SER A 83 -3.43 3.17 -9.89
CA SER A 83 -4.14 2.06 -10.54
C SER A 83 -5.46 2.50 -11.13
N TYR A 84 -6.25 3.27 -10.40
CA TYR A 84 -7.49 3.85 -10.90
C TYR A 84 -7.28 4.70 -12.16
N LEU A 85 -6.26 5.58 -12.16
CA LEU A 85 -5.93 6.44 -13.29
C LEU A 85 -5.45 5.66 -14.51
N LEU A 86 -4.70 4.59 -14.32
CA LEU A 86 -4.20 3.74 -15.39
C LEU A 86 -5.29 2.83 -15.97
N VAL A 87 -6.13 2.21 -15.14
CA VAL A 87 -7.26 1.37 -15.57
C VAL A 87 -8.30 2.21 -16.32
N GLY A 88 -8.59 3.42 -15.83
CA GLY A 88 -9.51 4.37 -16.45
C GLY A 88 -8.86 5.29 -17.50
N PHE A 89 -7.69 4.95 -18.03
CA PHE A 89 -6.97 5.84 -18.94
C PHE A 89 -7.80 6.23 -20.18
N TRP A 90 -8.48 5.26 -20.80
CA TRP A 90 -9.44 5.48 -21.88
C TRP A 90 -10.88 5.63 -21.34
N TYR A 91 -11.09 6.62 -20.50
CA TYR A 91 -12.38 6.88 -19.82
C TYR A 91 -13.56 7.12 -20.79
N ASP A 92 -13.29 7.45 -22.05
CA ASP A 92 -14.31 7.56 -23.09
C ASP A 92 -14.98 6.20 -23.39
N ARG A 93 -14.31 5.10 -23.07
CA ARG A 93 -14.85 3.75 -23.18
C ARG A 93 -15.58 3.39 -21.89
N LYS A 94 -16.90 3.18 -21.97
CA LYS A 94 -17.73 2.84 -20.80
C LYS A 94 -17.13 1.65 -19.99
N ALA A 95 -16.68 0.61 -20.69
CA ALA A 95 -16.07 -0.56 -20.02
C ALA A 95 -14.83 -0.20 -19.19
N ALA A 96 -13.97 0.73 -19.67
CA ALA A 96 -12.80 1.18 -18.92
C ALA A 96 -13.20 2.06 -17.71
N ALA A 97 -14.18 2.93 -17.87
CA ALA A 97 -14.71 3.76 -16.80
C ALA A 97 -15.34 2.91 -15.68
N ASP A 98 -16.19 1.94 -16.05
CA ASP A 98 -16.84 1.02 -15.11
C ASP A 98 -15.79 0.15 -14.38
N ALA A 99 -14.76 -0.34 -15.09
CA ALA A 99 -13.66 -1.11 -14.49
C ALA A 99 -12.83 -0.28 -13.52
N ALA A 100 -12.53 0.96 -13.86
CA ALA A 100 -11.80 1.88 -12.98
C ALA A 100 -12.59 2.17 -11.70
N GLN A 101 -13.88 2.44 -11.84
CA GLN A 101 -14.75 2.68 -10.68
C GLN A 101 -14.83 1.44 -9.78
N LYS A 102 -14.99 0.24 -10.37
CA LYS A 102 -14.99 -1.02 -9.61
C LYS A 102 -13.67 -1.21 -8.86
N ALA A 103 -12.53 -1.06 -9.55
CA ALA A 103 -11.21 -1.21 -8.93
C ALA A 103 -11.02 -0.22 -7.77
N PHE A 104 -11.45 1.04 -7.95
CA PHE A 104 -11.35 2.05 -6.90
C PHE A 104 -12.19 1.69 -5.66
N VAL A 105 -13.46 1.33 -5.86
CA VAL A 105 -14.36 1.02 -4.74
C VAL A 105 -13.90 -0.22 -3.98
N VAL A 106 -13.54 -1.30 -4.68
CA VAL A 106 -13.06 -2.54 -4.03
C VAL A 106 -11.78 -2.29 -3.24
N ASN A 107 -10.81 -1.59 -3.83
CA ASN A 107 -9.58 -1.24 -3.13
C ASN A 107 -9.87 -0.40 -1.87
N ARG A 108 -10.79 0.57 -1.96
CA ARG A 108 -11.12 1.45 -0.84
C ARG A 108 -11.75 0.71 0.33
N VAL A 109 -12.57 -0.31 0.08
CA VAL A 109 -13.13 -1.17 1.14
C VAL A 109 -12.02 -1.92 1.88
N GLY A 110 -11.06 -2.50 1.15
CA GLY A 110 -9.90 -3.17 1.77
C GLY A 110 -8.97 -2.19 2.51
N ASP A 111 -8.73 -1.02 1.93
CA ASP A 111 -7.88 0.01 2.52
C ASP A 111 -8.47 0.58 3.83
N PHE A 112 -9.81 0.62 3.94
CA PHE A 112 -10.49 0.95 5.19
C PHE A 112 -10.22 -0.11 6.28
N GLY A 113 -10.25 -1.39 5.93
CA GLY A 113 -9.88 -2.48 6.84
C GLY A 113 -8.41 -2.36 7.30
N LEU A 114 -7.50 -2.10 6.37
CA LEU A 114 -6.09 -1.84 6.66
C LEU A 114 -5.91 -0.67 7.64
N LEU A 115 -6.61 0.45 7.42
CA LEU A 115 -6.57 1.61 8.30
C LEU A 115 -7.03 1.26 9.71
N LEU A 116 -8.15 0.56 9.85
CA LEU A 116 -8.65 0.12 11.16
C LEU A 116 -7.64 -0.81 11.86
N GLY A 117 -6.99 -1.71 11.12
CA GLY A 117 -5.93 -2.56 11.64
C GLY A 117 -4.73 -1.76 12.14
N ILE A 118 -4.26 -0.76 11.39
CA ILE A 118 -3.16 0.13 11.79
C ILE A 118 -3.51 0.92 13.05
N LEU A 119 -4.71 1.50 13.12
CA LEU A 119 -5.17 2.25 14.30
C LEU A 119 -5.32 1.35 15.52
N GLY A 120 -5.83 0.12 15.34
CA GLY A 120 -5.93 -0.87 16.40
C GLY A 120 -4.57 -1.32 16.93
N LEU A 121 -3.59 -1.55 16.04
CA LEU A 121 -2.21 -1.86 16.42
C LEU A 121 -1.59 -0.71 17.19
N TYR A 122 -1.78 0.53 16.73
CA TYR A 122 -1.28 1.70 17.45
C TYR A 122 -1.92 1.84 18.83
N TRP A 123 -3.22 1.60 18.95
CA TRP A 123 -3.90 1.62 20.26
C TRP A 123 -3.32 0.59 21.22
N ALA A 124 -3.04 -0.63 20.72
CA ALA A 124 -2.50 -1.70 21.56
C ALA A 124 -1.03 -1.47 21.92
N THR A 125 -0.20 -1.00 20.97
CA THR A 125 1.27 -0.97 21.10
C THR A 125 1.84 0.44 21.32
N GLY A 126 1.12 1.50 20.92
CA GLY A 126 1.59 2.89 21.00
C GLY A 126 2.69 3.23 19.99
N SER A 127 2.89 2.41 18.93
CA SER A 127 3.90 2.64 17.91
C SER A 127 3.38 2.27 16.52
N PHE A 128 3.99 2.85 15.47
CA PHE A 128 3.78 2.48 14.08
C PHE A 128 4.98 1.73 13.47
N ASP A 129 6.08 1.63 14.21
CA ASP A 129 7.29 0.95 13.78
C ASP A 129 7.14 -0.57 13.85
N PHE A 130 7.56 -1.28 12.80
CA PHE A 130 7.35 -2.73 12.68
C PHE A 130 7.98 -3.55 13.80
N GLN A 131 9.24 -3.24 14.14
CA GLN A 131 9.94 -3.99 15.18
C GLN A 131 9.30 -3.76 16.55
N THR A 132 9.05 -2.50 16.87
CA THR A 132 8.41 -2.11 18.14
C THR A 132 7.01 -2.71 18.29
N ILE A 133 6.23 -2.78 17.20
CA ILE A 133 4.92 -3.44 17.21
C ILE A 133 5.07 -4.94 17.48
N GLY A 134 5.99 -5.60 16.79
CA GLY A 134 6.23 -7.02 16.95
C GLY A 134 6.62 -7.41 18.38
N ASP A 135 7.61 -6.72 18.94
CA ASP A 135 8.09 -6.94 20.30
C ASP A 135 6.99 -6.71 21.34
N ARG A 136 6.30 -5.57 21.25
CA ARG A 136 5.22 -5.23 22.19
C ARG A 136 4.02 -6.14 22.10
N LEU A 137 3.63 -6.59 20.91
CA LEU A 137 2.54 -7.55 20.74
C LEU A 137 2.88 -8.89 21.40
N GLN A 138 4.12 -9.36 21.25
CA GLN A 138 4.56 -10.60 21.93
C GLN A 138 4.51 -10.46 23.45
N ASP A 139 4.99 -9.36 23.98
CA ASP A 139 4.94 -9.06 25.42
C ASP A 139 3.50 -8.96 25.96
N LEU A 140 2.60 -8.28 25.24
CA LEU A 140 1.22 -8.12 25.63
C LEU A 140 0.44 -9.44 25.64
N VAL A 141 0.71 -10.31 24.67
CA VAL A 141 0.11 -11.65 24.59
C VAL A 141 0.70 -12.57 25.67
N ALA A 142 2.03 -12.53 25.90
CA ALA A 142 2.68 -13.35 26.92
C ALA A 142 2.24 -12.98 28.35
N ASN A 143 1.89 -11.72 28.59
CA ASN A 143 1.42 -11.24 29.90
C ASN A 143 -0.13 -11.25 30.05
N ASP A 144 -0.86 -11.92 29.15
CA ASP A 144 -2.34 -11.98 29.13
C ASP A 144 -3.03 -10.61 29.10
N GLN A 145 -2.34 -9.54 28.71
CA GLN A 145 -2.90 -8.19 28.57
C GLN A 145 -3.66 -8.01 27.26
N LEU A 146 -3.32 -8.79 26.23
CA LEU A 146 -4.01 -8.84 24.96
C LEU A 146 -4.37 -10.28 24.61
N THR A 147 -5.65 -10.53 24.39
CA THR A 147 -6.12 -11.86 23.99
C THR A 147 -5.61 -12.19 22.59
N VAL A 148 -5.18 -13.44 22.37
CA VAL A 148 -4.77 -13.94 21.03
C VAL A 148 -5.85 -13.69 19.98
N PHE A 149 -7.13 -13.77 20.37
CA PHE A 149 -8.24 -13.44 19.47
C PHE A 149 -8.19 -12.00 18.95
N VAL A 150 -7.97 -11.02 19.84
CA VAL A 150 -7.88 -9.60 19.43
C VAL A 150 -6.65 -9.37 18.53
N ALA A 151 -5.50 -9.94 18.89
CA ALA A 151 -4.31 -9.87 18.03
C ALA A 151 -4.57 -10.45 16.63
N SER A 152 -5.29 -11.58 16.55
CA SER A 152 -5.67 -12.20 15.27
C SER A 152 -6.63 -11.32 14.46
N VAL A 153 -7.59 -10.69 15.10
CA VAL A 153 -8.51 -9.75 14.42
C VAL A 153 -7.76 -8.56 13.85
N LEU A 154 -6.82 -7.97 14.60
CA LEU A 154 -5.99 -6.88 14.12
C LEU A 154 -5.12 -7.30 12.92
N ALA A 155 -4.54 -8.50 12.96
CA ALA A 155 -3.77 -9.04 11.84
C ALA A 155 -4.64 -9.25 10.59
N ILE A 156 -5.86 -9.78 10.74
CA ILE A 156 -6.82 -9.95 9.64
C ILE A 156 -7.22 -8.59 9.05
N LEU A 157 -7.47 -7.58 9.88
CA LEU A 157 -7.79 -6.23 9.41
C LEU A 157 -6.64 -5.63 8.58
N VAL A 158 -5.39 -5.77 9.03
CA VAL A 158 -4.23 -5.34 8.25
C VAL A 158 -4.14 -6.11 6.93
N PHE A 159 -4.45 -7.41 6.94
CA PHE A 159 -4.39 -8.26 5.74
C PHE A 159 -5.48 -7.96 4.72
N LEU A 160 -6.59 -7.33 5.10
CA LEU A 160 -7.67 -6.95 4.16
C LEU A 160 -7.19 -6.01 3.04
N GLY A 161 -6.24 -5.13 3.30
CA GLY A 161 -5.64 -4.29 2.26
C GLY A 161 -5.01 -5.11 1.13
N PRO A 162 -4.04 -5.99 1.41
CA PRO A 162 -3.48 -6.92 0.43
C PRO A 162 -4.52 -7.79 -0.28
N VAL A 163 -5.53 -8.31 0.43
CA VAL A 163 -6.61 -9.13 -0.16
C VAL A 163 -7.38 -8.37 -1.23
N ALA A 164 -7.75 -7.12 -0.96
CA ALA A 164 -8.48 -6.30 -1.92
C ALA A 164 -7.66 -5.99 -3.18
N LYS A 165 -6.37 -5.68 -3.02
CA LYS A 165 -5.48 -5.38 -4.17
C LYS A 165 -5.06 -6.61 -4.95
N SER A 166 -5.17 -7.79 -4.35
CA SER A 166 -4.86 -9.07 -5.01
C SER A 166 -6.07 -9.73 -5.66
N ALA A 167 -7.19 -9.03 -5.77
CA ALA A 167 -8.44 -9.50 -6.38
C ALA A 167 -8.89 -10.86 -5.81
N GLN A 168 -8.82 -11.02 -4.48
CA GLN A 168 -9.24 -12.26 -3.81
C GLN A 168 -10.75 -12.27 -3.47
N PHE A 169 -11.47 -11.19 -3.76
CA PHE A 169 -12.94 -11.09 -3.68
C PHE A 169 -13.52 -10.13 -4.73
#